data_b319a50113e60d9739fbfab69a1af3bc
#
_entry.id   b319a50113e60d9739fbfab69a1af3bc
#
_cell.length_a   1.000
_cell.length_b   1.000
_cell.length_c   1.000
_cell.angle_alpha   90.00
_cell.angle_beta   90.00
_cell.angle_gamma   90.00
#
_symmetry.space_group_name_H-M   'P 1'
#
loop_
_entity.id
_entity.type
_entity.pdbx_description
1 polymer ?
#
loop_
_entity_poly.entity_id
_entity_poly.type
_entity_poly.pdbx_seq_one_letter_code
_entity_poly.pdbx_strand_id
1 'polypeptide(L)'
;RKQEVVTGVDESTGITKKKMQLLPLISARVKNTALLCMLMLMIGYSSYALIVIRSSANPPMDQNSPEDIFTLGSYLSRDQYGDRPLFYGQAYTSQVALEVDGNMCKPVMKEGAPVYQRKEKASADEKDSYFVVSHKNKYIYAQNMLFPRMYSSDHAQAYEDWMGGVEGTEIPYDRCGESIMVKMPSQFDNIRFFLSYQCNFMYWRYFMWNFAGRQNDIQGNGEPEHGNWITGFSFIDDSLYGDQSKLPDDLKENKGHNVFYCMPLILGLIGLFWQAWYTRKKKVMKNGKEEEVLLPIGIQQFWIVFFLFFMTGLAIVIYLNQTPMQPRERDYAYAGSFYAYAIWCGLGVLAIIDILKRKMKLSGTAVTAIVAVITLLVPIQMAS
;
A
#
# COMPACT_ATOMS: atom_id res chain seq x y z
N ARG A 1 31.86 -23.19 15.22
CA ARG A 1 33.17 -23.09 14.54
C ARG A 1 34.21 -22.59 15.57
N LYS A 2 35.34 -23.29 15.71
CA LYS A 2 36.43 -22.86 16.61
C LYS A 2 37.34 -21.94 15.80
N GLN A 3 37.71 -20.80 16.35
CA GLN A 3 38.66 -19.86 15.74
C GLN A 3 39.73 -19.50 16.77
N GLU A 4 40.98 -19.42 16.31
CA GLU A 4 42.07 -18.88 17.12
C GLU A 4 41.95 -17.37 17.24
N VAL A 5 41.88 -16.87 18.45
CA VAL A 5 41.82 -15.42 18.74
C VAL A 5 43.10 -15.05 19.51
N VAL A 6 43.78 -14.03 19.07
CA VAL A 6 44.92 -13.46 19.78
C VAL A 6 44.42 -12.71 21.00
N THR A 7 44.76 -13.18 22.19
CA THR A 7 44.32 -12.60 23.46
C THR A 7 45.32 -11.64 24.11
N GLY A 8 46.51 -11.56 23.56
CA GLY A 8 47.55 -10.63 24.04
C GLY A 8 48.95 -11.03 23.49
N VAL A 9 49.88 -10.14 23.63
CA VAL A 9 51.31 -10.38 23.40
C VAL A 9 52.01 -10.38 24.75
N ASP A 10 52.79 -11.39 25.04
CA ASP A 10 53.59 -11.44 26.27
C ASP A 10 54.76 -10.45 26.12
N GLU A 11 54.76 -9.37 26.90
CA GLU A 11 55.75 -8.29 26.80
C GLU A 11 57.19 -8.73 27.09
N SER A 12 57.34 -9.87 27.78
CA SER A 12 58.67 -10.39 28.13
C SER A 12 59.28 -11.31 27.08
N THR A 13 58.47 -11.96 26.25
CA THR A 13 58.92 -12.97 25.28
C THR A 13 58.53 -12.68 23.85
N GLY A 14 57.71 -11.66 23.59
CA GLY A 14 57.20 -11.31 22.26
C GLY A 14 56.24 -12.35 21.64
N ILE A 15 55.90 -13.41 22.42
CA ILE A 15 55.05 -14.50 21.90
C ILE A 15 53.56 -14.14 22.01
N THR A 16 52.84 -14.25 20.89
CA THR A 16 51.40 -14.03 20.83
C THR A 16 50.64 -15.18 21.53
N LYS A 17 49.93 -14.89 22.61
CA LYS A 17 49.01 -15.85 23.26
C LYS A 17 47.77 -16.01 22.43
N LYS A 18 47.56 -17.20 21.86
CA LYS A 18 46.37 -17.57 21.10
C LYS A 18 45.47 -18.44 21.95
N LYS A 19 44.17 -18.12 22.00
CA LYS A 19 43.16 -18.92 22.67
C LYS A 19 42.12 -19.40 21.67
N MET A 20 41.76 -20.66 21.72
CA MET A 20 40.67 -21.21 20.92
C MET A 20 39.36 -20.73 21.50
N GLN A 21 38.61 -19.94 20.75
CA GLN A 21 37.30 -19.46 21.14
C GLN A 21 36.20 -20.07 20.25
N LEU A 22 35.14 -20.57 20.88
CA LEU A 22 33.95 -21.00 20.14
C LEU A 22 33.25 -19.77 19.60
N LEU A 23 33.23 -19.62 18.30
CA LEU A 23 32.40 -18.59 17.66
C LEU A 23 30.93 -18.97 17.79
N PRO A 24 30.08 -18.06 18.22
CA PRO A 24 28.65 -18.30 18.22
C PRO A 24 28.17 -18.55 16.77
N LEU A 25 27.23 -19.47 16.61
CA LEU A 25 26.65 -19.83 15.29
C LEU A 25 26.08 -18.59 14.58
N ILE A 26 25.54 -17.66 15.34
CA ILE A 26 24.95 -16.40 14.89
C ILE A 26 25.74 -15.25 15.48
N SER A 27 26.17 -14.31 14.65
CA SER A 27 26.94 -13.14 15.11
C SER A 27 26.11 -12.26 16.08
N ALA A 28 26.77 -11.59 17.01
CA ALA A 28 26.12 -10.69 17.96
C ALA A 28 25.32 -9.58 17.23
N ARG A 29 25.84 -9.09 16.09
CA ARG A 29 25.14 -8.10 15.28
C ARG A 29 23.79 -8.61 14.76
N VAL A 30 23.75 -9.83 14.21
CA VAL A 30 22.52 -10.44 13.69
C VAL A 30 21.51 -10.64 14.82
N LYS A 31 21.96 -11.13 15.99
CA LYS A 31 21.08 -11.27 17.17
C LYS A 31 20.49 -9.94 17.61
N ASN A 32 21.32 -8.90 17.72
CA ASN A 32 20.87 -7.56 18.13
C ASN A 32 19.88 -6.98 17.12
N THR A 33 20.16 -7.10 15.82
CA THR A 33 19.24 -6.65 14.77
C THR A 33 17.92 -7.40 14.82
N ALA A 34 17.95 -8.73 14.99
CA ALA A 34 16.73 -9.54 15.08
C ALA A 34 15.87 -9.17 16.32
N LEU A 35 16.53 -8.97 17.47
CA LEU A 35 15.85 -8.54 18.69
C LEU A 35 15.25 -7.13 18.53
N LEU A 36 15.96 -6.21 17.91
CA LEU A 36 15.47 -4.88 17.65
C LEU A 36 14.27 -4.89 16.68
N CYS A 37 14.34 -5.68 15.61
CA CYS A 37 13.22 -5.88 14.70
C CYS A 37 12.01 -6.48 15.42
N MET A 38 12.21 -7.49 16.26
CA MET A 38 11.15 -8.09 17.07
C MET A 38 10.52 -7.07 18.03
N LEU A 39 11.34 -6.28 18.71
CA LEU A 39 10.86 -5.20 19.59
C LEU A 39 10.02 -4.19 18.82
N MET A 40 10.47 -3.73 17.66
CA MET A 40 9.72 -2.79 16.82
C MET A 40 8.39 -3.37 16.32
N LEU A 41 8.36 -4.64 15.96
CA LEU A 41 7.12 -5.36 15.63
C LEU A 41 6.17 -5.40 16.84
N MET A 42 6.67 -5.74 18.02
CA MET A 42 5.85 -5.76 19.24
C MET A 42 5.27 -4.38 19.58
N ILE A 43 6.06 -3.31 19.44
CA ILE A 43 5.59 -1.93 19.61
C ILE A 43 4.49 -1.61 18.59
N GLY A 44 4.67 -1.96 17.31
CA GLY A 44 3.66 -1.76 16.28
C GLY A 44 2.36 -2.50 16.58
N TYR A 45 2.45 -3.77 16.95
CA TYR A 45 1.27 -4.59 17.28
C TYR A 45 0.62 -4.20 18.62
N SER A 46 1.32 -3.55 19.53
CA SER A 46 0.73 -3.08 20.80
C SER A 46 -0.44 -2.11 20.59
N SER A 47 -0.52 -1.44 19.44
CA SER A 47 -1.67 -0.60 19.07
C SER A 47 -2.99 -1.40 19.01
N TYR A 48 -2.95 -2.68 18.67
CA TYR A 48 -4.15 -3.53 18.67
C TYR A 48 -4.66 -3.82 20.10
N ALA A 49 -3.78 -3.85 21.10
CA ALA A 49 -4.19 -3.95 22.50
C ALA A 49 -5.03 -2.74 22.93
N LEU A 50 -4.73 -1.55 22.39
CA LEU A 50 -5.54 -0.35 22.66
C LEU A 50 -6.96 -0.46 22.11
N ILE A 51 -7.16 -1.20 21.00
CA ILE A 51 -8.50 -1.45 20.44
C ILE A 51 -9.32 -2.27 21.45
N VAL A 52 -8.76 -3.36 21.96
CA VAL A 52 -9.42 -4.23 22.95
C VAL A 52 -9.74 -3.46 24.23
N ILE A 53 -8.76 -2.73 24.78
CA ILE A 53 -8.94 -1.92 26.00
C ILE A 53 -10.03 -0.87 25.78
N ARG A 54 -10.07 -0.24 24.61
CA ARG A 54 -11.08 0.78 24.30
C ARG A 54 -12.47 0.19 24.13
N SER A 55 -12.57 -0.97 23.47
CA SER A 55 -13.83 -1.70 23.28
C SER A 55 -14.39 -2.18 24.63
N SER A 56 -13.55 -2.72 25.52
CA SER A 56 -13.97 -3.15 26.86
C SER A 56 -14.55 -2.02 27.73
N ALA A 57 -14.31 -0.76 27.37
CA ALA A 57 -14.90 0.41 28.02
C ALA A 57 -16.31 0.74 27.48
N ASN A 58 -16.87 -0.05 26.57
CA ASN A 58 -18.18 0.12 25.95
C ASN A 58 -18.47 1.55 25.47
N PRO A 59 -17.68 2.09 24.51
CA PRO A 59 -17.92 3.41 23.97
C PRO A 59 -19.22 3.42 23.15
N PRO A 60 -19.88 4.59 22.95
CA PRO A 60 -21.15 4.68 22.22
C PRO A 60 -21.10 4.14 20.79
N MET A 61 -19.94 4.11 20.15
CA MET A 61 -19.67 3.54 18.84
C MET A 61 -18.59 2.46 18.98
N ASP A 62 -18.99 1.24 19.23
CA ASP A 62 -18.11 0.07 19.34
C ASP A 62 -18.39 -0.92 18.21
N GLN A 63 -17.76 -0.68 17.07
CA GLN A 63 -17.98 -1.49 15.87
C GLN A 63 -17.41 -2.90 16.04
N ASN A 64 -18.28 -3.92 15.97
CA ASN A 64 -17.99 -5.34 16.15
C ASN A 64 -17.49 -5.72 17.56
N SER A 65 -17.56 -4.84 18.54
CA SER A 65 -17.18 -5.07 19.95
C SER A 65 -15.94 -5.98 20.10
N PRO A 66 -14.74 -5.52 19.66
CA PRO A 66 -13.52 -6.34 19.68
C PRO A 66 -12.94 -6.46 21.10
N GLU A 67 -13.73 -6.98 22.04
CA GLU A 67 -13.38 -7.10 23.46
C GLU A 67 -12.45 -8.27 23.76
N ASP A 68 -12.47 -9.30 22.92
CA ASP A 68 -11.69 -10.50 23.08
C ASP A 68 -10.88 -10.85 21.81
N ILE A 69 -10.05 -11.90 21.91
CA ILE A 69 -9.15 -12.29 20.83
C ILE A 69 -9.90 -12.78 19.57
N PHE A 70 -11.08 -13.37 19.71
CA PHE A 70 -11.88 -13.90 18.58
C PHE A 70 -12.60 -12.76 17.87
N THR A 71 -13.23 -11.87 18.63
CA THR A 71 -13.90 -10.67 18.09
C THR A 71 -12.89 -9.69 17.50
N LEU A 72 -11.72 -9.53 18.14
CA LEU A 72 -10.60 -8.77 17.55
C LEU A 72 -10.12 -9.42 16.25
N GLY A 73 -10.02 -10.73 16.18
CA GLY A 73 -9.66 -11.46 14.96
C GLY A 73 -10.65 -11.18 13.82
N SER A 74 -11.96 -11.26 14.08
CA SER A 74 -13.02 -10.93 13.12
C SER A 74 -12.99 -9.45 12.68
N TYR A 75 -12.71 -8.54 13.63
CA TYR A 75 -12.55 -7.12 13.35
C TYR A 75 -11.37 -6.85 12.42
N LEU A 76 -10.20 -7.45 12.69
CA LEU A 76 -8.98 -7.27 11.89
C LEU A 76 -9.08 -7.93 10.52
N SER A 77 -9.69 -9.10 10.41
CA SER A 77 -9.94 -9.77 9.14
C SER A 77 -11.07 -9.12 8.32
N ARG A 78 -11.76 -8.12 8.89
CA ARG A 78 -12.81 -7.35 8.23
C ARG A 78 -13.96 -8.23 7.71
N ASP A 79 -14.30 -9.26 8.46
CA ASP A 79 -15.31 -10.27 8.08
C ASP A 79 -16.65 -9.68 7.66
N GLN A 80 -17.06 -8.56 8.27
CA GLN A 80 -18.30 -7.85 7.97
C GLN A 80 -18.40 -7.32 6.52
N TYR A 81 -17.25 -7.20 5.82
CA TYR A 81 -17.23 -6.68 4.44
C TYR A 81 -17.23 -7.80 3.40
N GLY A 82 -17.38 -9.04 3.82
CA GLY A 82 -17.34 -10.22 2.96
C GLY A 82 -15.94 -10.58 2.46
N ASP A 83 -15.86 -11.68 1.74
CA ASP A 83 -14.63 -12.19 1.16
C ASP A 83 -14.30 -11.47 -0.15
N ARG A 84 -13.06 -11.04 -0.27
CA ARG A 84 -12.50 -10.48 -1.51
C ARG A 84 -11.39 -11.39 -1.99
N PRO A 85 -11.54 -12.05 -3.12
CA PRO A 85 -10.48 -12.91 -3.64
C PRO A 85 -9.28 -12.05 -4.07
N LEU A 86 -8.06 -12.40 -3.61
CA LEU A 86 -6.86 -11.63 -3.93
C LEU A 86 -6.04 -12.28 -5.04
N PHE A 87 -5.75 -13.57 -4.91
CA PHE A 87 -4.86 -14.29 -5.82
C PHE A 87 -5.57 -15.30 -6.69
N TYR A 88 -6.61 -15.93 -6.18
CA TYR A 88 -7.40 -16.93 -6.90
C TYR A 88 -8.83 -16.90 -6.38
N GLY A 89 -9.81 -16.93 -7.27
CA GLY A 89 -11.22 -16.92 -6.91
C GLY A 89 -12.14 -16.58 -8.08
N GLN A 90 -13.40 -16.33 -7.75
CA GLN A 90 -14.46 -16.08 -8.72
C GLN A 90 -14.28 -14.74 -9.47
N ALA A 91 -14.81 -14.68 -10.68
CA ALA A 91 -15.14 -13.46 -11.39
C ALA A 91 -16.60 -13.07 -11.16
N TYR A 92 -17.00 -11.88 -11.57
CA TYR A 92 -18.37 -11.36 -11.38
C TYR A 92 -19.47 -12.18 -12.09
N THR A 93 -19.10 -12.94 -13.11
CA THR A 93 -20.00 -13.84 -13.86
C THR A 93 -19.95 -15.29 -13.39
N SER A 94 -19.05 -15.64 -12.48
CA SER A 94 -18.86 -17.00 -12.01
C SER A 94 -20.12 -17.54 -11.33
N GLN A 95 -20.45 -18.78 -11.64
CA GLN A 95 -21.60 -19.48 -11.06
C GLN A 95 -21.16 -20.33 -9.87
N VAL A 96 -22.03 -20.46 -8.88
CA VAL A 96 -21.80 -21.35 -7.73
C VAL A 96 -21.82 -22.80 -8.20
N ALA A 97 -20.84 -23.60 -7.79
CA ALA A 97 -20.82 -25.02 -8.10
C ALA A 97 -22.05 -25.71 -7.48
N LEU A 98 -22.72 -26.54 -8.26
CA LEU A 98 -23.91 -27.25 -7.86
C LEU A 98 -23.65 -28.76 -7.79
N GLU A 99 -24.30 -29.43 -6.85
CA GLU A 99 -24.26 -30.88 -6.70
C GLU A 99 -25.69 -31.41 -6.63
N VAL A 100 -25.93 -32.57 -7.26
CA VAL A 100 -27.22 -33.23 -7.25
C VAL A 100 -27.30 -34.13 -6.00
N ASP A 101 -28.19 -33.76 -5.08
CA ASP A 101 -28.52 -34.55 -3.88
C ASP A 101 -29.96 -35.09 -4.02
N GLY A 102 -30.06 -36.34 -4.45
CA GLY A 102 -31.37 -36.94 -4.80
C GLY A 102 -32.00 -36.23 -6.00
N ASN A 103 -33.19 -35.62 -5.79
CA ASN A 103 -33.92 -34.86 -6.81
C ASN A 103 -33.72 -33.34 -6.71
N MET A 104 -32.84 -32.86 -5.81
CA MET A 104 -32.61 -31.44 -5.59
C MET A 104 -31.20 -31.05 -5.99
N CYS A 105 -31.08 -29.90 -6.64
CA CYS A 105 -29.82 -29.25 -6.95
C CYS A 105 -29.43 -28.32 -5.81
N LYS A 106 -28.31 -28.60 -5.16
CA LYS A 106 -27.83 -27.83 -4.00
C LYS A 106 -26.52 -27.14 -4.30
N PRO A 107 -26.29 -25.91 -3.81
CA PRO A 107 -24.99 -25.26 -3.92
C PRO A 107 -23.95 -25.97 -3.07
N VAL A 108 -22.78 -26.19 -3.65
CA VAL A 108 -21.63 -26.77 -2.93
C VAL A 108 -21.04 -25.70 -2.02
N MET A 109 -20.98 -26.00 -0.72
CA MET A 109 -20.40 -25.13 0.28
C MET A 109 -19.22 -25.79 0.95
N LYS A 110 -18.17 -25.01 1.19
CA LYS A 110 -17.03 -25.42 2.00
C LYS A 110 -17.20 -24.88 3.42
N GLU A 111 -17.09 -25.77 4.39
CA GLU A 111 -17.06 -25.38 5.80
C GLU A 111 -15.82 -24.52 6.07
N GLY A 112 -16.04 -23.36 6.66
CA GLY A 112 -15.01 -22.38 6.98
C GLY A 112 -14.63 -22.39 8.45
N ALA A 113 -13.95 -21.34 8.92
CA ALA A 113 -13.54 -21.18 10.30
C ALA A 113 -14.75 -21.13 11.25
N PRO A 114 -14.65 -21.74 12.44
CA PRO A 114 -15.71 -21.66 13.45
C PRO A 114 -15.89 -20.22 13.96
N VAL A 115 -17.15 -19.86 14.19
CA VAL A 115 -17.54 -18.61 14.85
C VAL A 115 -17.75 -18.88 16.32
N TYR A 116 -16.93 -18.26 17.15
CA TYR A 116 -17.00 -18.41 18.60
C TYR A 116 -17.86 -17.32 19.21
N GLN A 117 -18.67 -17.71 20.19
CA GLN A 117 -19.39 -16.80 21.05
C GLN A 117 -19.02 -17.06 22.50
N ARG A 118 -18.85 -15.98 23.27
CA ARG A 118 -18.56 -16.04 24.69
C ARG A 118 -19.81 -16.51 25.43
N LYS A 119 -19.63 -17.47 26.33
CA LYS A 119 -20.70 -17.93 27.20
C LYS A 119 -20.93 -16.91 28.32
N GLU A 120 -22.18 -16.62 28.62
CA GLU A 120 -22.54 -15.78 29.76
C GLU A 120 -22.08 -16.46 31.08
N LYS A 121 -21.44 -15.68 31.93
CA LYS A 121 -20.95 -16.18 33.22
C LYS A 121 -22.10 -16.30 34.20
N ALA A 122 -22.20 -17.42 34.89
CA ALA A 122 -23.12 -17.58 36.00
C ALA A 122 -22.64 -16.88 37.29
N SER A 123 -21.32 -16.66 37.43
CA SER A 123 -20.69 -15.95 38.54
C SER A 123 -19.50 -15.14 38.08
N ALA A 124 -19.17 -14.04 38.81
CA ALA A 124 -18.04 -13.16 38.49
C ALA A 124 -16.68 -13.89 38.54
N ASP A 125 -16.55 -14.97 39.34
CA ASP A 125 -15.34 -15.76 39.46
C ASP A 125 -15.17 -16.85 38.39
N GLU A 126 -16.20 -17.03 37.53
CA GLU A 126 -16.16 -18.02 36.46
C GLU A 126 -15.22 -17.58 35.35
N LYS A 127 -14.33 -18.48 34.90
CA LYS A 127 -13.43 -18.20 33.77
C LYS A 127 -14.22 -18.05 32.48
N ASP A 128 -13.72 -17.19 31.59
CA ASP A 128 -14.29 -17.06 30.25
C ASP A 128 -14.26 -18.38 29.50
N SER A 129 -15.38 -18.78 28.96
CA SER A 129 -15.55 -19.95 28.11
C SER A 129 -16.25 -19.58 26.81
N TYR A 130 -15.93 -20.30 25.76
CA TYR A 130 -16.45 -20.03 24.41
C TYR A 130 -17.06 -21.32 23.85
N PHE A 131 -18.09 -21.14 23.02
CA PHE A 131 -18.67 -22.24 22.26
C PHE A 131 -18.80 -21.84 20.79
N VAL A 132 -18.83 -22.85 19.91
CA VAL A 132 -18.98 -22.63 18.47
C VAL A 132 -20.47 -22.48 18.17
N VAL A 133 -20.84 -21.33 17.61
CA VAL A 133 -22.24 -21.04 17.22
C VAL A 133 -22.52 -21.53 15.80
N SER A 134 -21.57 -21.31 14.91
CA SER A 134 -21.71 -21.63 13.48
C SER A 134 -20.33 -21.70 12.83
N HIS A 135 -20.30 -22.08 11.55
CA HIS A 135 -19.10 -21.99 10.72
C HIS A 135 -19.32 -20.96 9.60
N LYS A 136 -18.24 -20.28 9.20
CA LYS A 136 -18.22 -19.34 8.06
C LYS A 136 -18.24 -20.14 6.76
N ASN A 137 -19.42 -20.65 6.37
CA ASN A 137 -19.52 -21.43 5.14
C ASN A 137 -19.34 -20.54 3.92
N LYS A 138 -18.56 -21.03 2.94
CA LYS A 138 -18.27 -20.32 1.69
C LYS A 138 -18.76 -21.13 0.51
N TYR A 139 -19.41 -20.45 -0.45
CA TYR A 139 -19.75 -21.08 -1.71
C TYR A 139 -18.49 -21.42 -2.50
N ILE A 140 -18.50 -22.58 -3.11
CA ILE A 140 -17.50 -22.97 -4.11
C ILE A 140 -18.01 -22.52 -5.47
N TYR A 141 -17.19 -21.80 -6.22
CA TYR A 141 -17.53 -21.36 -7.57
C TYR A 141 -16.99 -22.34 -8.60
N ALA A 142 -17.78 -22.62 -9.62
CA ALA A 142 -17.40 -23.55 -10.70
C ALA A 142 -16.29 -22.96 -11.57
N GLN A 143 -16.32 -21.64 -11.80
CA GLN A 143 -15.31 -20.96 -12.58
C GLN A 143 -14.50 -20.04 -11.67
N ASN A 144 -13.18 -20.16 -11.71
CA ASN A 144 -12.26 -19.32 -10.95
C ASN A 144 -11.14 -18.84 -11.87
N MET A 145 -10.55 -17.68 -11.52
CA MET A 145 -9.44 -17.09 -12.25
C MET A 145 -8.30 -16.68 -11.32
N LEU A 146 -7.11 -16.50 -11.89
CA LEU A 146 -5.97 -15.96 -11.19
C LEU A 146 -6.11 -14.44 -11.03
N PHE A 147 -5.76 -13.91 -9.86
CA PHE A 147 -5.73 -12.49 -9.57
C PHE A 147 -7.04 -11.78 -9.95
N PRO A 148 -8.21 -12.22 -9.43
CA PRO A 148 -9.51 -11.70 -9.84
C PRO A 148 -9.71 -10.26 -9.33
N ARG A 149 -9.88 -9.32 -10.24
CA ARG A 149 -10.13 -7.91 -9.93
C ARG A 149 -11.60 -7.53 -10.12
N MET A 150 -12.25 -8.14 -11.11
CA MET A 150 -13.69 -8.03 -11.35
C MET A 150 -14.39 -9.24 -10.72
N TYR A 151 -14.56 -9.24 -9.40
CA TYR A 151 -15.04 -10.43 -8.65
C TYR A 151 -16.48 -10.33 -8.17
N SER A 152 -17.05 -9.12 -8.05
CA SER A 152 -18.34 -8.89 -7.42
C SER A 152 -19.48 -8.93 -8.43
N SER A 153 -20.40 -9.88 -8.29
CA SER A 153 -21.62 -9.99 -9.11
C SER A 153 -22.54 -8.76 -8.98
N ASP A 154 -22.56 -8.13 -7.80
CA ASP A 154 -23.39 -6.96 -7.54
C ASP A 154 -22.94 -5.71 -8.32
N HIS A 155 -21.70 -5.72 -8.82
CA HIS A 155 -21.12 -4.62 -9.60
C HIS A 155 -20.90 -4.98 -11.07
N ALA A 156 -21.58 -6.02 -11.58
CA ALA A 156 -21.38 -6.50 -12.95
C ALA A 156 -21.54 -5.39 -13.99
N GLN A 157 -22.65 -4.64 -13.93
CA GLN A 157 -22.92 -3.53 -14.85
C GLN A 157 -21.85 -2.43 -14.75
N ALA A 158 -21.41 -2.10 -13.53
CA ALA A 158 -20.41 -1.07 -13.33
C ALA A 158 -19.03 -1.45 -13.88
N TYR A 159 -18.69 -2.74 -13.90
CA TYR A 159 -17.49 -3.22 -14.59
C TYR A 159 -17.60 -3.08 -16.10
N GLU A 160 -18.75 -3.44 -16.67
CA GLU A 160 -18.99 -3.34 -18.11
C GLU A 160 -18.99 -1.88 -18.58
N ASP A 161 -19.65 -0.99 -17.84
CA ASP A 161 -19.67 0.44 -18.12
C ASP A 161 -18.27 1.06 -18.08
N TRP A 162 -17.47 0.72 -17.06
CA TRP A 162 -16.09 1.23 -16.93
C TRP A 162 -15.18 0.74 -18.06
N MET A 163 -15.35 -0.52 -18.46
CA MET A 163 -14.53 -1.14 -19.49
C MET A 163 -14.98 -0.82 -20.93
N GLY A 164 -16.19 -0.23 -21.10
CA GLY A 164 -16.80 -0.04 -22.41
C GLY A 164 -17.23 -1.35 -23.06
N GLY A 165 -17.61 -2.32 -22.22
CA GLY A 165 -17.91 -3.70 -22.59
C GLY A 165 -16.74 -4.65 -22.31
N VAL A 166 -17.08 -5.89 -21.96
CA VAL A 166 -16.12 -6.97 -21.71
C VAL A 166 -16.35 -8.05 -22.76
N GLU A 167 -15.33 -8.37 -23.57
CA GLU A 167 -15.47 -9.40 -24.61
C GLU A 167 -15.60 -10.79 -23.98
N GLY A 168 -14.74 -11.13 -23.03
CA GLY A 168 -14.78 -12.37 -22.28
C GLY A 168 -14.65 -13.63 -23.12
N THR A 169 -14.77 -14.79 -22.46
CA THR A 169 -14.77 -16.13 -23.08
C THR A 169 -15.97 -16.90 -22.59
N GLU A 170 -16.70 -17.55 -23.49
CA GLU A 170 -17.83 -18.41 -23.12
C GLU A 170 -17.30 -19.75 -22.62
N ILE A 171 -17.72 -20.12 -21.41
CA ILE A 171 -17.35 -21.39 -20.75
C ILE A 171 -18.62 -22.15 -20.41
N PRO A 172 -18.69 -23.47 -20.76
CA PRO A 172 -19.86 -24.29 -20.40
C PRO A 172 -19.93 -24.48 -18.88
N TYR A 173 -21.13 -24.34 -18.33
CA TYR A 173 -21.46 -24.60 -16.95
C TYR A 173 -22.64 -25.55 -16.85
N ASP A 174 -22.46 -26.64 -16.10
CA ASP A 174 -23.51 -27.62 -15.84
C ASP A 174 -24.37 -27.18 -14.65
N ARG A 175 -25.61 -26.85 -14.94
CA ARG A 175 -26.65 -26.53 -13.95
C ARG A 175 -27.52 -27.76 -13.69
N CYS A 176 -26.93 -28.76 -13.01
CA CYS A 176 -27.61 -30.02 -12.65
C CYS A 176 -28.26 -30.74 -13.86
N GLY A 177 -27.52 -30.92 -14.96
CA GLY A 177 -27.96 -31.58 -16.17
C GLY A 177 -28.41 -30.65 -17.30
N GLU A 178 -28.50 -29.33 -17.04
CA GLU A 178 -28.67 -28.33 -18.08
C GLU A 178 -27.35 -27.57 -18.30
N SER A 179 -26.77 -27.70 -19.50
CA SER A 179 -25.55 -26.99 -19.84
C SER A 179 -25.88 -25.60 -20.36
N ILE A 180 -25.43 -24.57 -19.63
CA ILE A 180 -25.54 -23.17 -20.04
C ILE A 180 -24.15 -22.59 -20.34
N MET A 181 -24.06 -21.63 -21.26
CA MET A 181 -22.81 -20.91 -21.53
C MET A 181 -22.74 -19.68 -20.63
N VAL A 182 -21.63 -19.58 -19.90
CA VAL A 182 -21.35 -18.43 -19.01
C VAL A 182 -20.20 -17.64 -19.61
N LYS A 183 -20.43 -16.34 -19.80
CA LYS A 183 -19.41 -15.42 -20.34
C LYS A 183 -18.47 -14.98 -19.21
N MET A 184 -17.26 -15.51 -19.20
CA MET A 184 -16.22 -15.17 -18.21
C MET A 184 -15.31 -14.06 -18.75
N PRO A 185 -14.97 -13.04 -17.96
CA PRO A 185 -13.97 -12.05 -18.36
C PRO A 185 -12.63 -12.73 -18.64
N SER A 186 -11.93 -12.28 -19.67
CA SER A 186 -10.58 -12.77 -19.95
C SER A 186 -9.58 -12.28 -18.90
N GLN A 187 -8.43 -12.95 -18.80
CA GLN A 187 -7.36 -12.48 -17.93
C GLN A 187 -6.84 -11.10 -18.36
N PHE A 188 -6.91 -10.79 -19.64
CA PHE A 188 -6.54 -9.48 -20.16
C PHE A 188 -7.52 -8.39 -19.71
N ASP A 189 -8.83 -8.62 -19.77
CA ASP A 189 -9.84 -7.68 -19.28
C ASP A 189 -9.65 -7.40 -17.79
N ASN A 190 -9.37 -8.45 -17.03
CA ASN A 190 -9.12 -8.38 -15.61
C ASN A 190 -7.89 -7.52 -15.26
N ILE A 191 -6.78 -7.66 -16.00
CA ILE A 191 -5.58 -6.84 -15.84
C ILE A 191 -5.84 -5.41 -16.33
N ARG A 192 -6.56 -5.23 -17.44
CA ARG A 192 -6.94 -3.91 -17.94
C ARG A 192 -7.77 -3.14 -16.91
N PHE A 193 -8.74 -3.79 -16.26
CA PHE A 193 -9.50 -3.20 -15.17
C PHE A 193 -8.59 -2.84 -13.98
N PHE A 194 -7.69 -3.72 -13.57
CA PHE A 194 -6.71 -3.44 -12.52
C PHE A 194 -5.91 -2.16 -12.80
N LEU A 195 -5.38 -2.03 -14.01
CA LEU A 195 -4.55 -0.89 -14.38
C LEU A 195 -5.38 0.40 -14.55
N SER A 196 -6.52 0.33 -15.25
CA SER A 196 -7.33 1.51 -15.57
C SER A 196 -8.12 2.02 -14.37
N TYR A 197 -8.77 1.13 -13.62
CA TYR A 197 -9.58 1.52 -12.48
C TYR A 197 -8.77 1.55 -11.17
N GLN A 198 -8.21 0.41 -10.77
CA GLN A 198 -7.62 0.30 -9.43
C GLN A 198 -6.29 1.05 -9.30
N CYS A 199 -5.40 0.97 -10.30
CA CYS A 199 -4.12 1.69 -10.26
C CYS A 199 -4.27 3.15 -10.70
N ASN A 200 -4.94 3.42 -11.82
CA ASN A 200 -5.03 4.78 -12.35
C ASN A 200 -6.07 5.61 -11.62
N PHE A 201 -7.34 5.21 -11.63
CA PHE A 201 -8.43 6.01 -11.07
C PHE A 201 -8.40 6.04 -9.53
N MET A 202 -8.24 4.87 -8.86
CA MET A 202 -8.32 4.77 -7.41
C MET A 202 -7.00 5.05 -6.67
N TYR A 203 -5.86 5.11 -7.35
CA TYR A 203 -4.59 5.40 -6.70
C TYR A 203 -3.84 6.57 -7.35
N TRP A 204 -3.55 6.49 -8.66
CA TRP A 204 -2.77 7.53 -9.33
C TRP A 204 -3.45 8.88 -9.31
N ARG A 205 -4.77 8.94 -9.51
CA ARG A 205 -5.56 10.16 -9.41
C ARG A 205 -5.40 10.82 -8.03
N TYR A 206 -5.53 10.06 -6.95
CA TYR A 206 -5.33 10.57 -5.59
C TYR A 206 -3.89 11.00 -5.32
N PHE A 207 -2.93 10.26 -5.84
CA PHE A 207 -1.52 10.65 -5.76
C PHE A 207 -1.31 12.02 -6.43
N MET A 208 -1.83 12.20 -7.64
CA MET A 208 -1.70 13.44 -8.38
C MET A 208 -2.43 14.62 -7.72
N TRP A 209 -3.53 14.40 -6.99
CA TRP A 209 -4.17 15.46 -6.21
C TRP A 209 -3.22 16.12 -5.20
N ASN A 210 -2.30 15.34 -4.64
CA ASN A 210 -1.35 15.83 -3.63
C ASN A 210 -0.10 16.46 -4.23
N PHE A 211 0.24 16.14 -5.50
CA PHE A 211 1.53 16.54 -6.07
C PHE A 211 1.44 17.31 -7.39
N ALA A 212 0.29 17.35 -8.05
CA ALA A 212 0.05 18.12 -9.25
C ALA A 212 -1.05 19.16 -9.07
N GLY A 213 -2.24 18.72 -8.65
CA GLY A 213 -3.40 19.54 -8.37
C GLY A 213 -4.70 18.75 -8.48
N ARG A 214 -5.79 19.32 -7.98
CA ARG A 214 -7.12 18.73 -7.93
C ARG A 214 -8.13 19.64 -8.61
N GLN A 215 -8.96 19.08 -9.47
CA GLN A 215 -9.97 19.81 -10.23
C GLN A 215 -11.09 20.36 -9.32
N ASN A 216 -11.68 19.51 -8.49
CA ASN A 216 -12.71 19.85 -7.50
C ASN A 216 -12.85 18.70 -6.47
N ASP A 217 -13.67 18.89 -5.42
CA ASP A 217 -13.93 17.90 -4.39
C ASP A 217 -15.21 17.07 -4.61
N ILE A 218 -15.83 17.21 -5.77
CA ILE A 218 -17.00 16.42 -6.13
C ILE A 218 -16.54 15.01 -6.49
N GLN A 219 -17.23 14.02 -5.92
CA GLN A 219 -16.92 12.63 -6.20
C GLN A 219 -17.16 12.31 -7.67
N GLY A 220 -16.12 11.81 -8.35
CA GLY A 220 -16.20 11.35 -9.73
C GLY A 220 -16.26 9.84 -9.85
N ASN A 221 -16.85 9.37 -10.96
CA ASN A 221 -16.83 7.97 -11.39
C ASN A 221 -16.10 7.79 -12.74
N GLY A 222 -15.27 8.77 -13.11
CA GLY A 222 -14.51 8.79 -14.36
C GLY A 222 -14.96 9.87 -15.34
N GLU A 223 -15.95 10.68 -14.97
CA GLU A 223 -16.41 11.82 -15.76
C GLU A 223 -15.32 12.90 -15.85
N PRO A 224 -15.23 13.66 -16.96
CA PRO A 224 -14.22 14.71 -17.13
C PRO A 224 -14.41 15.93 -16.22
N GLU A 225 -15.61 16.12 -15.62
CA GLU A 225 -15.94 17.30 -14.81
C GLU A 225 -15.72 17.11 -13.32
N HIS A 226 -15.61 15.86 -12.82
CA HIS A 226 -15.67 15.58 -11.38
C HIS A 226 -14.40 14.92 -10.86
N GLY A 227 -13.78 15.57 -9.85
CA GLY A 227 -12.75 15.00 -9.02
C GLY A 227 -11.50 14.50 -9.74
N ASN A 228 -11.17 15.04 -10.90
CA ASN A 228 -9.96 14.67 -11.62
C ASN A 228 -8.72 15.35 -11.04
N TRP A 229 -7.55 14.87 -11.40
CA TRP A 229 -6.31 15.58 -11.14
C TRP A 229 -6.01 16.53 -12.30
N ILE A 230 -5.43 17.67 -12.01
CA ILE A 230 -5.03 18.68 -12.99
C ILE A 230 -3.60 19.15 -12.72
N THR A 231 -2.98 19.71 -13.76
CA THR A 231 -1.62 20.25 -13.66
C THR A 231 -1.61 21.77 -13.51
N GLY A 232 -2.67 22.44 -13.96
CA GLY A 232 -2.73 23.89 -14.12
C GLY A 232 -2.17 24.38 -15.46
N PHE A 233 -1.66 23.50 -16.31
CA PHE A 233 -1.24 23.81 -17.66
C PHE A 233 -2.35 23.44 -18.65
N SER A 234 -3.07 24.42 -19.18
CA SER A 234 -4.24 24.22 -20.06
C SER A 234 -3.96 23.25 -21.21
N PHE A 235 -2.78 23.29 -21.83
CA PHE A 235 -2.44 22.38 -22.94
C PHE A 235 -2.38 20.89 -22.52
N ILE A 236 -2.16 20.58 -21.22
CA ILE A 236 -2.21 19.23 -20.68
C ILE A 236 -3.63 18.90 -20.23
N ASP A 237 -4.21 19.78 -19.43
CA ASP A 237 -5.49 19.54 -18.77
C ASP A 237 -6.63 19.47 -19.78
N ASP A 238 -6.62 20.37 -20.79
CA ASP A 238 -7.62 20.38 -21.87
C ASP A 238 -7.51 19.13 -22.77
N SER A 239 -6.29 18.59 -22.93
CA SER A 239 -6.12 17.35 -23.69
C SER A 239 -6.62 16.10 -22.94
N LEU A 240 -6.66 16.14 -21.61
CA LEU A 240 -7.10 15.02 -20.79
C LEU A 240 -8.60 15.06 -20.51
N TYR A 241 -9.13 16.23 -20.21
CA TYR A 241 -10.49 16.39 -19.68
C TYR A 241 -11.35 17.38 -20.48
N GLY A 242 -10.85 17.93 -21.59
CA GLY A 242 -11.51 18.99 -22.33
C GLY A 242 -11.27 20.37 -21.71
N ASP A 243 -11.76 21.39 -22.42
CA ASP A 243 -11.53 22.82 -22.10
C ASP A 243 -12.08 23.18 -20.69
N GLN A 244 -11.20 23.27 -19.72
CA GLN A 244 -11.54 23.56 -18.32
C GLN A 244 -12.11 24.97 -18.14
N SER A 245 -11.90 25.87 -19.10
CA SER A 245 -12.47 27.22 -19.07
C SER A 245 -13.99 27.24 -19.31
N LYS A 246 -14.54 26.15 -19.85
CA LYS A 246 -15.98 26.02 -20.15
C LYS A 246 -16.79 25.35 -19.04
N LEU A 247 -16.14 24.93 -17.96
CA LEU A 247 -16.86 24.40 -16.82
C LEU A 247 -17.81 25.44 -16.21
N PRO A 248 -18.95 25.04 -15.62
CA PRO A 248 -19.81 25.91 -14.83
C PRO A 248 -19.07 26.59 -13.69
N ASP A 249 -19.53 27.78 -13.28
CA ASP A 249 -18.83 28.58 -12.26
C ASP A 249 -18.76 27.89 -10.91
N ASP A 250 -19.78 27.13 -10.52
CA ASP A 250 -19.81 26.33 -9.30
C ASP A 250 -18.73 25.22 -9.24
N LEU A 251 -18.31 24.70 -10.39
CA LEU A 251 -17.20 23.75 -10.49
C LEU A 251 -15.84 24.45 -10.52
N LYS A 252 -15.74 25.62 -11.17
CA LYS A 252 -14.49 26.41 -11.21
C LYS A 252 -14.14 27.01 -9.85
N GLU A 253 -15.14 27.55 -9.13
CA GLU A 253 -14.98 28.22 -7.84
C GLU A 253 -15.09 27.22 -6.67
N ASN A 254 -15.01 25.91 -6.97
CA ASN A 254 -15.07 24.86 -5.94
C ASN A 254 -13.90 24.98 -4.96
N LYS A 255 -14.19 24.93 -3.64
CA LYS A 255 -13.18 25.05 -2.59
C LYS A 255 -12.11 23.94 -2.59
N GLY A 256 -12.42 22.82 -3.22
CA GLY A 256 -11.47 21.71 -3.40
C GLY A 256 -10.55 21.88 -4.61
N HIS A 257 -10.76 22.95 -5.43
CA HIS A 257 -9.88 23.25 -6.54
C HIS A 257 -8.52 23.74 -6.04
N ASN A 258 -7.45 23.10 -6.52
CA ASN A 258 -6.09 23.57 -6.28
C ASN A 258 -5.16 23.18 -7.41
N VAL A 259 -4.11 23.98 -7.60
CA VAL A 259 -3.16 23.80 -8.69
C VAL A 259 -1.74 23.98 -8.18
N PHE A 260 -0.90 22.97 -8.34
CA PHE A 260 0.49 23.01 -7.88
C PHE A 260 1.50 23.04 -9.01
N TYR A 261 1.06 23.10 -10.26
CA TYR A 261 1.93 23.10 -11.45
C TYR A 261 2.95 21.98 -11.47
N CYS A 262 2.60 20.81 -10.92
CA CYS A 262 3.48 19.67 -10.73
C CYS A 262 4.79 19.97 -9.95
N MET A 263 4.89 21.10 -9.26
CA MET A 263 6.13 21.47 -8.56
C MET A 263 6.53 20.44 -7.48
N PRO A 264 5.62 20.00 -6.58
CA PRO A 264 5.96 18.95 -5.62
C PRO A 264 6.31 17.63 -6.29
N LEU A 265 5.63 17.29 -7.38
CA LEU A 265 5.88 16.07 -8.16
C LEU A 265 7.31 16.08 -8.72
N ILE A 266 7.70 17.15 -9.38
CA ILE A 266 9.05 17.30 -9.97
C ILE A 266 10.12 17.27 -8.89
N LEU A 267 9.89 17.97 -7.77
CA LEU A 267 10.82 18.02 -6.65
C LEU A 267 11.03 16.62 -6.05
N GLY A 268 9.94 15.85 -5.89
CA GLY A 268 10.00 14.47 -5.42
C GLY A 268 10.74 13.54 -6.38
N LEU A 269 10.53 13.66 -7.70
CA LEU A 269 11.26 12.89 -8.70
C LEU A 269 12.76 13.21 -8.67
N ILE A 270 13.13 14.48 -8.55
CA ILE A 270 14.54 14.90 -8.40
C ILE A 270 15.16 14.23 -7.18
N GLY A 271 14.46 14.24 -6.03
CA GLY A 271 14.92 13.63 -4.78
C GLY A 271 15.04 12.11 -4.88
N LEU A 272 14.07 11.45 -5.50
CA LEU A 272 14.05 10.00 -5.74
C LEU A 272 15.28 9.56 -6.55
N PHE A 273 15.53 10.20 -7.69
CA PHE A 273 16.67 9.87 -8.53
C PHE A 273 17.99 10.22 -7.84
N TRP A 274 18.06 11.38 -7.19
CA TRP A 274 19.26 11.76 -6.45
C TRP A 274 19.60 10.75 -5.34
N GLN A 275 18.61 10.32 -4.55
CA GLN A 275 18.82 9.32 -3.51
C GLN A 275 19.29 7.98 -4.09
N ALA A 276 18.70 7.51 -5.19
CA ALA A 276 19.06 6.24 -5.82
C ALA A 276 20.52 6.20 -6.27
N TRP A 277 21.06 7.32 -6.76
CA TRP A 277 22.44 7.40 -7.26
C TRP A 277 23.40 8.11 -6.30
N TYR A 278 22.97 8.45 -5.08
CA TYR A 278 23.82 9.15 -4.14
C TYR A 278 24.97 8.27 -3.66
N THR A 279 26.19 8.76 -3.84
CA THR A 279 27.43 8.12 -3.40
C THR A 279 28.19 9.03 -2.44
N ARG A 280 28.79 8.44 -1.40
CA ARG A 280 29.64 9.15 -0.45
C ARG A 280 31.08 8.70 -0.60
N LYS A 281 32.00 9.65 -0.68
CA LYS A 281 33.41 9.38 -0.62
C LYS A 281 33.83 8.97 0.80
N LYS A 282 34.51 7.85 0.93
CA LYS A 282 35.11 7.40 2.18
C LYS A 282 36.60 7.09 1.94
N LYS A 283 37.44 7.64 2.79
CA LYS A 283 38.85 7.28 2.80
C LYS A 283 38.98 5.93 3.48
N VAL A 284 39.62 4.99 2.80
CA VAL A 284 39.87 3.63 3.29
C VAL A 284 41.36 3.38 3.15
N MET A 285 41.98 2.89 4.21
CA MET A 285 43.38 2.46 4.17
C MET A 285 43.48 1.12 3.42
N LYS A 286 44.09 1.10 2.26
CA LYS A 286 44.37 -0.08 1.47
C LYS A 286 45.85 -0.17 1.18
N ASN A 287 46.48 -1.27 1.58
CA ASN A 287 47.94 -1.48 1.43
C ASN A 287 48.80 -0.33 1.97
N GLY A 288 48.41 0.28 3.10
CA GLY A 288 49.16 1.39 3.71
C GLY A 288 49.02 2.76 3.03
N LYS A 289 48.14 2.88 2.01
CA LYS A 289 47.81 4.14 1.35
C LYS A 289 46.33 4.48 1.56
N GLU A 290 46.05 5.78 1.75
CA GLU A 290 44.65 6.27 1.76
C GLU A 290 44.12 6.28 0.32
N GLU A 291 43.13 5.45 0.05
CA GLU A 291 42.33 5.48 -1.20
C GLU A 291 40.94 6.03 -0.93
N GLU A 292 40.44 6.93 -1.79
CA GLU A 292 39.07 7.37 -1.76
C GLU A 292 38.20 6.35 -2.48
N VAL A 293 37.29 5.70 -1.73
CA VAL A 293 36.30 4.76 -2.26
C VAL A 293 34.93 5.41 -2.25
N LEU A 294 34.21 5.29 -3.38
CA LEU A 294 32.80 5.72 -3.48
C LEU A 294 31.87 4.63 -2.92
N LEU A 295 31.20 4.92 -1.84
CA LEU A 295 30.22 4.02 -1.25
C LEU A 295 28.79 4.39 -1.75
N PRO A 296 28.06 3.47 -2.37
CA PRO A 296 26.67 3.70 -2.81
C PRO A 296 25.71 3.60 -1.61
N ILE A 297 25.70 4.63 -0.78
CA ILE A 297 24.88 4.65 0.44
C ILE A 297 23.40 4.94 0.11
N GLY A 298 23.17 5.74 -0.94
CA GLY A 298 21.83 6.19 -1.31
C GLY A 298 20.89 5.06 -1.68
N ILE A 299 21.37 4.06 -2.44
CA ILE A 299 20.54 2.95 -2.90
C ILE A 299 19.95 2.11 -1.75
N GLN A 300 20.66 1.94 -0.64
CA GLN A 300 20.15 1.19 0.51
C GLN A 300 18.99 1.94 1.18
N GLN A 301 19.15 3.25 1.37
CA GLN A 301 18.12 4.11 1.94
C GLN A 301 16.93 4.30 0.98
N PHE A 302 17.21 4.36 -0.33
CA PHE A 302 16.19 4.40 -1.37
C PHE A 302 15.21 3.22 -1.27
N TRP A 303 15.72 1.99 -1.13
CA TRP A 303 14.86 0.82 -1.01
C TRP A 303 13.96 0.86 0.23
N ILE A 304 14.40 1.45 1.34
CA ILE A 304 13.57 1.60 2.54
C ILE A 304 12.38 2.51 2.25
N VAL A 305 12.62 3.69 1.66
CA VAL A 305 11.56 4.63 1.31
C VAL A 305 10.66 4.07 0.19
N PHE A 306 11.27 3.39 -0.80
CA PHE A 306 10.52 2.75 -1.88
C PHE A 306 9.58 1.65 -1.37
N PHE A 307 10.04 0.78 -0.48
CA PHE A 307 9.17 -0.22 0.12
C PHE A 307 8.07 0.40 0.99
N LEU A 308 8.36 1.47 1.72
CA LEU A 308 7.33 2.21 2.43
C LEU A 308 6.28 2.75 1.45
N PHE A 309 6.71 3.41 0.37
CA PHE A 309 5.83 3.92 -0.69
C PHE A 309 4.99 2.81 -1.33
N PHE A 310 5.62 1.70 -1.72
CA PHE A 310 4.95 0.57 -2.37
C PHE A 310 3.95 -0.12 -1.44
N MET A 311 4.36 -0.44 -0.20
CA MET A 311 3.55 -1.20 0.76
C MET A 311 2.34 -0.40 1.26
N THR A 312 2.47 0.93 1.39
CA THR A 312 1.37 1.80 1.81
C THR A 312 0.56 2.39 0.64
N GLY A 313 0.96 2.10 -0.60
CA GLY A 313 0.30 2.51 -1.84
C GLY A 313 -0.23 1.32 -2.62
N LEU A 314 0.52 0.85 -3.62
CA LEU A 314 0.09 -0.20 -4.54
C LEU A 314 -0.25 -1.53 -3.85
N ALA A 315 0.44 -1.91 -2.78
CA ALA A 315 0.08 -3.10 -2.02
C ALA A 315 -1.31 -2.95 -1.37
N ILE A 316 -1.66 -1.75 -0.91
CA ILE A 316 -3.02 -1.46 -0.40
C ILE A 316 -4.05 -1.53 -1.53
N VAL A 317 -3.76 -1.03 -2.73
CA VAL A 317 -4.63 -1.18 -3.92
C VAL A 317 -4.95 -2.65 -4.18
N ILE A 318 -3.92 -3.50 -4.20
CA ILE A 318 -4.07 -4.94 -4.41
C ILE A 318 -4.91 -5.57 -3.30
N TYR A 319 -4.61 -5.23 -2.03
CA TYR A 319 -5.29 -5.77 -0.86
C TYR A 319 -6.77 -5.37 -0.79
N LEU A 320 -7.08 -4.10 -1.05
CA LEU A 320 -8.46 -3.62 -0.98
C LEU A 320 -9.34 -4.18 -2.08
N ASN A 321 -8.78 -4.51 -3.25
CA ASN A 321 -9.51 -5.02 -4.41
C ASN A 321 -10.84 -4.29 -4.65
N GLN A 322 -10.78 -2.97 -4.81
CA GLN A 322 -11.97 -2.12 -4.83
C GLN A 322 -12.77 -2.31 -6.11
N THR A 323 -14.09 -2.37 -5.94
CA THR A 323 -15.09 -2.40 -7.01
C THR A 323 -15.40 -0.98 -7.52
N PRO A 324 -15.95 -0.79 -8.72
CA PRO A 324 -16.49 0.50 -9.15
C PRO A 324 -17.63 1.00 -8.25
N MET A 325 -18.08 2.23 -8.49
CA MET A 325 -19.19 2.87 -7.76
C MET A 325 -18.99 2.88 -6.25
N GLN A 326 -17.80 3.31 -5.81
CA GLN A 326 -17.53 3.48 -4.38
C GLN A 326 -18.40 4.59 -3.78
N PRO A 327 -18.94 4.42 -2.56
CA PRO A 327 -19.86 5.40 -1.96
C PRO A 327 -19.18 6.72 -1.57
N ARG A 328 -17.85 6.78 -1.56
CA ARG A 328 -17.06 7.99 -1.25
C ARG A 328 -15.63 7.84 -1.77
N GLU A 329 -14.93 8.96 -1.89
CA GLU A 329 -13.49 8.99 -2.17
C GLU A 329 -12.70 8.35 -1.02
N ARG A 330 -11.63 7.62 -1.36
CA ARG A 330 -10.83 6.83 -0.41
C ARG A 330 -9.34 7.14 -0.47
N ASP A 331 -8.99 8.36 -0.78
CA ASP A 331 -7.62 8.88 -0.84
C ASP A 331 -6.83 8.64 0.46
N TYR A 332 -7.49 8.77 1.61
CA TYR A 332 -6.91 8.52 2.93
C TYR A 332 -6.33 7.10 3.10
N ALA A 333 -6.81 6.12 2.35
CA ALA A 333 -6.29 4.76 2.41
C ALA A 333 -4.83 4.66 1.96
N TYR A 334 -4.38 5.62 1.17
CA TYR A 334 -3.04 5.68 0.56
C TYR A 334 -2.15 6.77 1.14
N ALA A 335 -2.59 7.46 2.19
CA ALA A 335 -1.87 8.58 2.82
C ALA A 335 -0.42 8.24 3.20
N GLY A 336 -0.15 6.99 3.60
CA GLY A 336 1.20 6.51 3.89
C GLY A 336 2.15 6.59 2.69
N SER A 337 1.67 6.30 1.47
CA SER A 337 2.48 6.43 0.26
C SER A 337 2.74 7.89 -0.12
N PHE A 338 1.77 8.76 0.11
CA PHE A 338 1.94 10.20 -0.11
C PHE A 338 2.97 10.78 0.87
N TYR A 339 2.93 10.35 2.13
CA TYR A 339 3.96 10.68 3.10
C TYR A 339 5.35 10.20 2.68
N ALA A 340 5.45 8.95 2.19
CA ALA A 340 6.71 8.42 1.69
C ALA A 340 7.26 9.22 0.50
N TYR A 341 6.38 9.65 -0.42
CA TYR A 341 6.78 10.50 -1.52
C TYR A 341 7.22 11.91 -1.06
N ALA A 342 6.59 12.46 -0.03
CA ALA A 342 6.99 13.73 0.56
C ALA A 342 8.43 13.70 1.12
N ILE A 343 8.92 12.52 1.56
CA ILE A 343 10.34 12.36 1.92
C ILE A 343 11.24 12.65 0.72
N TRP A 344 10.89 12.16 -0.47
CA TRP A 344 11.63 12.45 -1.69
C TRP A 344 11.52 13.92 -2.10
N CYS A 345 10.39 14.58 -1.87
CA CYS A 345 10.30 16.04 -2.06
C CYS A 345 11.32 16.77 -1.18
N GLY A 346 11.46 16.40 0.09
CA GLY A 346 12.49 16.94 0.97
C GLY A 346 13.92 16.64 0.50
N LEU A 347 14.17 15.42 0.02
CA LEU A 347 15.46 15.05 -0.56
C LEU A 347 15.75 15.77 -1.88
N GLY A 348 14.74 16.17 -2.63
CA GLY A 348 14.88 16.99 -3.82
C GLY A 348 15.54 18.34 -3.56
N VAL A 349 15.27 18.93 -2.40
CA VAL A 349 15.94 20.17 -1.94
C VAL A 349 17.44 19.94 -1.79
N LEU A 350 17.82 18.81 -1.16
CA LEU A 350 19.24 18.45 -0.99
C LEU A 350 19.91 18.15 -2.33
N ALA A 351 19.18 17.53 -3.25
CA ALA A 351 19.64 17.29 -4.61
C ALA A 351 19.96 18.59 -5.35
N ILE A 352 19.09 19.58 -5.27
CA ILE A 352 19.30 20.89 -5.88
C ILE A 352 20.54 21.57 -5.29
N ILE A 353 20.69 21.55 -3.96
CA ILE A 353 21.89 22.07 -3.27
C ILE A 353 23.16 21.40 -3.80
N ASP A 354 23.14 20.09 -3.92
CA ASP A 354 24.31 19.32 -4.38
C ASP A 354 24.66 19.64 -5.85
N ILE A 355 23.66 19.73 -6.71
CA ILE A 355 23.83 20.11 -8.14
C ILE A 355 24.41 21.52 -8.26
N LEU A 356 23.84 22.51 -7.57
CA LEU A 356 24.30 23.89 -7.62
C LEU A 356 25.73 24.06 -7.11
N LYS A 357 26.08 23.37 -6.02
CA LYS A 357 27.44 23.41 -5.47
C LYS A 357 28.47 22.69 -6.34
N ARG A 358 28.14 21.50 -6.84
CA ARG A 358 29.12 20.66 -7.57
C ARG A 358 29.27 21.04 -9.03
N LYS A 359 28.15 21.35 -9.72
CA LYS A 359 28.18 21.65 -11.17
C LYS A 359 28.35 23.13 -11.45
N MET A 360 27.64 24.00 -10.73
CA MET A 360 27.64 25.44 -11.01
C MET A 360 28.70 26.21 -10.20
N LYS A 361 29.34 25.58 -9.20
CA LYS A 361 30.38 26.17 -8.34
C LYS A 361 29.97 27.52 -7.72
N LEU A 362 28.68 27.69 -7.44
CA LEU A 362 28.15 28.91 -6.84
C LEU A 362 28.61 29.09 -5.38
N SER A 363 28.68 30.34 -4.92
CA SER A 363 28.97 30.63 -3.53
C SER A 363 27.89 30.05 -2.60
N GLY A 364 28.25 29.73 -1.37
CA GLY A 364 27.30 29.16 -0.39
C GLY A 364 26.06 30.04 -0.17
N THR A 365 26.25 31.36 -0.13
CA THR A 365 25.14 32.33 0.04
C THR A 365 24.20 32.34 -1.16
N ALA A 366 24.75 32.32 -2.40
CA ALA A 366 23.92 32.27 -3.61
C ALA A 366 23.12 30.96 -3.69
N VAL A 367 23.75 29.82 -3.37
CA VAL A 367 23.06 28.53 -3.32
C VAL A 367 21.91 28.56 -2.31
N THR A 368 22.15 29.08 -1.11
CA THR A 368 21.13 29.17 -0.06
C THR A 368 19.97 30.05 -0.50
N ALA A 369 20.24 31.21 -1.13
CA ALA A 369 19.19 32.09 -1.62
C ALA A 369 18.32 31.43 -2.72
N ILE A 370 18.97 30.81 -3.74
CA ILE A 370 18.27 30.15 -4.84
C ILE A 370 17.42 28.99 -4.32
N VAL A 371 17.99 28.16 -3.46
CA VAL A 371 17.28 27.01 -2.91
C VAL A 371 16.14 27.45 -2.01
N ALA A 372 16.32 28.48 -1.19
CA ALA A 372 15.24 29.02 -0.36
C ALA A 372 14.07 29.51 -1.21
N VAL A 373 14.32 30.21 -2.31
CA VAL A 373 13.26 30.65 -3.22
C VAL A 373 12.53 29.46 -3.84
N ILE A 374 13.24 28.50 -4.43
CA ILE A 374 12.63 27.33 -5.08
C ILE A 374 11.82 26.51 -4.07
N THR A 375 12.36 26.29 -2.88
CA THR A 375 11.67 25.46 -1.87
C THR A 375 10.49 26.14 -1.20
N LEU A 376 10.52 27.47 -1.07
CA LEU A 376 9.39 28.23 -0.51
C LEU A 376 8.25 28.39 -1.50
N LEU A 377 8.52 28.40 -2.81
CA LEU A 377 7.47 28.45 -3.83
C LEU A 377 6.49 27.26 -3.69
N VAL A 378 6.98 26.06 -3.38
CA VAL A 378 6.13 24.87 -3.28
C VAL A 378 5.10 25.02 -2.14
N PRO A 379 5.46 25.23 -0.86
CA PRO A 379 4.47 25.37 0.21
C PRO A 379 3.62 26.63 0.07
N ILE A 380 4.13 27.70 -0.50
CA ILE A 380 3.34 28.91 -0.77
C ILE A 380 2.24 28.60 -1.76
N GLN A 381 2.57 27.94 -2.88
CA GLN A 381 1.58 27.54 -3.89
C GLN A 381 0.58 26.52 -3.35
N MET A 382 1.01 25.62 -2.44
CA MET A 382 0.11 24.65 -1.83
C MET A 382 -0.82 25.25 -0.75
N ALA A 383 -0.47 26.44 -0.24
CA ALA A 383 -1.25 27.15 0.78
C ALA A 383 -2.16 28.24 0.21
N SER A 384 -1.98 28.61 -1.06
CA SER A 384 -2.82 29.58 -1.77
C SER A 384 -4.08 28.94 -2.32
#